data_8a66875defc5d54f245091010f01aed3
#
_entry.id   8a66875defc5d54f245091010f01aed3
#
_cell.length_a   1.000
_cell.length_b   1.000
_cell.length_c   1.000
_cell.angle_alpha   90.00
_cell.angle_beta   90.00
_cell.angle_gamma   90.00
#
_symmetry.space_group_name_H-M   'P 1'
#
loop_
_entity.id
_entity.type
_entity.pdbx_description
1 polymer ?
#
loop_
_entity_poly.entity_id
_entity_poly.type
_entity_poly.pdbx_seq_one_letter_code
_entity_poly.pdbx_strand_id
1 'polypeptide(L)'
;MSLIDEIKKHEGYKSTVYQCTEGYDTIGYGFAIKDLQLSEEICDIILTEKLAKLQLDISNKFEWFEDSPELVKDVVTNMCYQLGLSGFSKFKKTNYYLETEQYEEASLECLDSLWAKQTPNRAKDLSEQLASLAN
;
A
#
# COMPACT_ATOMS: atom_id res chain seq x y z
N MET A 1 -13.71 25.49 24.72
CA MET A 1 -13.25 25.02 23.40
C MET A 1 -11.78 25.37 23.26
N SER A 2 -10.95 24.43 22.83
CA SER A 2 -9.53 24.68 22.64
C SER A 2 -9.28 25.47 21.35
N LEU A 3 -8.06 26.00 21.19
CA LEU A 3 -7.65 26.66 19.95
C LEU A 3 -7.74 25.70 18.77
N ILE A 4 -7.32 24.46 18.97
CA ILE A 4 -7.39 23.45 17.91
C ILE A 4 -8.84 23.26 17.46
N ASP A 5 -9.77 23.13 18.41
CA ASP A 5 -11.19 22.97 18.07
C ASP A 5 -11.74 24.15 17.30
N GLU A 6 -11.33 25.35 17.67
CA GLU A 6 -11.77 26.56 16.97
C GLU A 6 -11.26 26.60 15.52
N ILE A 7 -9.99 26.26 15.33
CA ILE A 7 -9.41 26.22 13.97
C ILE A 7 -10.09 25.17 13.12
N LYS A 8 -10.31 23.96 13.67
CA LYS A 8 -11.04 22.90 12.96
C LYS A 8 -12.42 23.36 12.52
N LYS A 9 -13.11 24.09 13.40
CA LYS A 9 -14.44 24.61 13.11
C LYS A 9 -14.41 25.63 11.99
N HIS A 10 -13.44 26.55 12.01
CA HIS A 10 -13.33 27.60 11.00
C HIS A 10 -12.86 27.07 9.65
N GLU A 11 -11.86 26.17 9.66
CA GLU A 11 -11.26 25.67 8.42
C GLU A 11 -12.05 24.52 7.78
N GLY A 12 -12.72 23.72 8.62
CA GLY A 12 -13.39 22.50 8.13
C GLY A 12 -12.40 21.42 7.76
N TYR A 13 -12.87 20.19 7.67
CA TYR A 13 -12.04 19.03 7.37
C TYR A 13 -12.34 18.47 5.98
N LYS A 14 -11.30 18.23 5.20
CA LYS A 14 -11.39 17.53 3.91
C LYS A 14 -10.34 16.42 3.89
N SER A 15 -10.78 15.21 3.63
CA SER A 15 -9.88 14.06 3.57
C SER A 15 -9.08 13.96 2.27
N THR A 16 -9.51 14.66 1.24
CA THR A 16 -8.86 14.65 -0.06
C THR A 16 -8.52 16.07 -0.52
N VAL A 17 -7.63 16.16 -1.50
CA VAL A 17 -7.20 17.45 -2.04
C VAL A 17 -8.37 18.18 -2.72
N TYR A 18 -8.46 19.46 -2.45
CA TYR A 18 -9.44 20.35 -3.09
C TYR A 18 -8.75 21.69 -3.36
N GLN A 19 -9.36 22.52 -4.16
CA GLN A 19 -8.86 23.88 -4.40
C GLN A 19 -9.58 24.85 -3.47
N CYS A 20 -8.78 25.67 -2.75
CA CYS A 20 -9.36 26.73 -1.92
C CYS A 20 -9.88 27.87 -2.80
N THR A 21 -10.49 28.89 -2.18
CA THR A 21 -11.05 30.03 -2.92
C THR A 21 -10.02 30.77 -3.76
N GLU A 22 -8.73 30.69 -3.39
CA GLU A 22 -7.65 31.33 -4.12
C GLU A 22 -7.00 30.40 -5.17
N GLY A 23 -7.56 29.19 -5.34
CA GLY A 23 -7.10 28.25 -6.36
C GLY A 23 -5.91 27.38 -5.99
N TYR A 24 -5.51 27.34 -4.73
CA TYR A 24 -4.41 26.49 -4.26
C TYR A 24 -4.91 25.11 -3.83
N ASP A 25 -4.13 24.08 -4.17
CA ASP A 25 -4.39 22.73 -3.69
C ASP A 25 -4.27 22.67 -2.16
N THR A 26 -5.29 22.16 -1.51
CA THR A 26 -5.44 22.18 -0.05
C THR A 26 -5.95 20.83 0.42
N ILE A 27 -5.62 20.45 1.66
CA ILE A 27 -6.09 19.19 2.26
C ILE A 27 -6.19 19.38 3.78
N GLY A 28 -6.96 18.53 4.44
CA GLY A 28 -7.06 18.51 5.90
C GLY A 28 -7.82 19.72 6.42
N TYR A 29 -7.23 20.45 7.34
CA TYR A 29 -7.80 21.65 7.92
C TYR A 29 -7.23 22.91 7.27
N GLY A 30 -7.45 23.03 5.98
CA GLY A 30 -6.98 24.20 5.26
C GLY A 30 -5.47 24.20 4.97
N PHE A 31 -4.83 23.04 4.94
CA PHE A 31 -3.39 22.95 4.69
C PHE A 31 -3.08 23.15 3.21
N ALA A 32 -2.41 24.24 2.86
CA ALA A 32 -1.95 24.43 1.48
C ALA A 32 -0.84 23.42 1.18
N ILE A 33 -1.03 22.60 0.15
CA ILE A 33 -0.07 21.54 -0.20
C ILE A 33 1.32 22.11 -0.44
N LYS A 34 1.41 23.25 -1.12
CA LYS A 34 2.70 23.88 -1.46
C LYS A 34 3.55 24.23 -0.23
N ASP A 35 2.91 24.45 0.92
CA ASP A 35 3.59 24.84 2.16
C ASP A 35 3.65 23.70 3.18
N LEU A 36 3.04 22.55 2.86
CA LEU A 36 2.93 21.44 3.79
C LEU A 36 4.25 20.68 3.88
N GLN A 37 4.75 20.56 5.11
CA GLN A 37 5.92 19.74 5.43
C GLN A 37 5.48 18.68 6.41
N LEU A 38 5.77 17.43 6.09
CA LEU A 38 5.39 16.29 6.94
C LEU A 38 6.63 15.77 7.66
N SER A 39 6.56 15.68 8.97
CA SER A 39 7.63 15.03 9.75
C SER A 39 7.63 13.53 9.45
N GLU A 40 8.75 12.87 9.74
CA GLU A 40 8.83 11.42 9.58
C GLU A 40 7.76 10.71 10.41
N GLU A 41 7.51 11.18 11.64
CA GLU A 41 6.48 10.62 12.50
C GLU A 41 5.08 10.69 11.87
N ILE A 42 4.75 11.81 11.27
CA ILE A 42 3.46 11.96 10.58
C ILE A 42 3.40 11.05 9.37
N CYS A 43 4.50 10.94 8.61
CA CYS A 43 4.57 10.04 7.46
C CYS A 43 4.40 8.57 7.88
N ASP A 44 4.95 8.19 9.03
CA ASP A 44 4.79 6.84 9.57
C ASP A 44 3.33 6.56 9.90
N ILE A 45 2.62 7.53 10.46
CA ILE A 45 1.19 7.40 10.76
C ILE A 45 0.39 7.24 9.47
N ILE A 46 0.69 8.07 8.47
CA ILE A 46 0.02 7.99 7.16
C ILE A 46 0.26 6.62 6.53
N LEU A 47 1.52 6.15 6.55
CA LEU A 47 1.86 4.85 5.98
C LEU A 47 1.13 3.71 6.69
N THR A 48 1.06 3.76 8.02
CA THR A 48 0.37 2.74 8.82
C THR A 48 -1.12 2.67 8.44
N GLU A 49 -1.77 3.82 8.31
CA GLU A 49 -3.18 3.87 7.90
C GLU A 49 -3.37 3.35 6.48
N LYS A 50 -2.48 3.73 5.56
CA LYS A 50 -2.54 3.27 4.17
C LYS A 50 -2.40 1.75 4.08
N LEU A 51 -1.47 1.16 4.84
CA LEU A 51 -1.25 -0.28 4.83
C LEU A 51 -2.44 -1.03 5.42
N ALA A 52 -3.02 -0.52 6.50
CA ALA A 52 -4.19 -1.14 7.11
C ALA A 52 -5.37 -1.18 6.13
N LYS A 53 -5.63 -0.07 5.44
CA LYS A 53 -6.68 0.01 4.44
C LYS A 53 -6.39 -0.91 3.25
N LEU A 54 -5.14 -0.91 2.78
CA LEU A 54 -4.72 -1.74 1.67
C LEU A 54 -4.90 -3.23 1.99
N GLN A 55 -4.51 -3.66 3.18
CA GLN A 55 -4.67 -5.07 3.59
C GLN A 55 -6.13 -5.47 3.67
N LEU A 56 -7.01 -4.57 4.10
CA LEU A 56 -8.44 -4.82 4.10
C LEU A 56 -8.96 -4.98 2.67
N ASP A 57 -8.53 -4.12 1.75
CA ASP A 57 -8.93 -4.20 0.34
C ASP A 57 -8.44 -5.50 -0.30
N ILE A 58 -7.21 -5.93 0.03
CA ILE A 58 -6.65 -7.19 -0.46
C ILE A 58 -7.48 -8.38 0.06
N SER A 59 -7.80 -8.37 1.35
CA SER A 59 -8.63 -9.42 1.97
C SER A 59 -10.00 -9.53 1.31
N ASN A 60 -10.60 -8.40 0.99
CA ASN A 60 -11.91 -8.38 0.35
C ASN A 60 -11.87 -8.93 -1.07
N LYS A 61 -10.74 -8.83 -1.73
CA LYS A 61 -10.58 -9.31 -3.09
C LYS A 61 -10.12 -10.77 -3.16
N PHE A 62 -9.22 -11.18 -2.27
CA PHE A 62 -8.62 -12.51 -2.28
C PHE A 62 -8.93 -13.24 -0.98
N GLU A 63 -9.79 -14.25 -1.03
CA GLU A 63 -10.18 -15.02 0.15
C GLU A 63 -8.99 -15.71 0.83
N TRP A 64 -7.99 -16.12 0.04
CA TRP A 64 -6.81 -16.81 0.55
C TRP A 64 -5.87 -15.91 1.37
N PHE A 65 -6.02 -14.59 1.27
CA PHE A 65 -5.07 -13.66 1.88
C PHE A 65 -5.04 -13.76 3.42
N GLU A 66 -6.20 -13.73 4.07
CA GLU A 66 -6.29 -13.75 5.54
C GLU A 66 -5.68 -15.00 6.15
N ASP A 67 -5.82 -16.15 5.47
CA ASP A 67 -5.33 -17.43 5.97
C ASP A 67 -3.88 -17.70 5.59
N SER A 68 -3.25 -16.80 4.84
CA SER A 68 -1.85 -16.94 4.45
C SER A 68 -0.90 -16.65 5.62
N PRO A 69 0.31 -17.24 5.61
CA PRO A 69 1.32 -16.87 6.59
C PRO A 69 1.61 -15.37 6.58
N GLU A 70 2.00 -14.83 7.74
CA GLU A 70 2.28 -13.39 7.86
C GLU A 70 3.30 -12.90 6.83
N LEU A 71 4.33 -13.69 6.55
CA LEU A 71 5.34 -13.32 5.56
C LEU A 71 4.73 -13.17 4.16
N VAL A 72 3.79 -14.04 3.80
CA VAL A 72 3.09 -13.95 2.50
C VAL A 72 2.22 -12.70 2.46
N LYS A 73 1.51 -12.41 3.55
CA LYS A 73 0.70 -11.20 3.64
C LYS A 73 1.56 -9.95 3.48
N ASP A 74 2.73 -9.93 4.10
CA ASP A 74 3.64 -8.79 3.99
C ASP A 74 4.16 -8.62 2.56
N VAL A 75 4.54 -9.71 1.90
CA VAL A 75 5.02 -9.68 0.51
C VAL A 75 3.92 -9.17 -0.41
N VAL A 76 2.72 -9.71 -0.30
CA VAL A 76 1.58 -9.30 -1.13
C VAL A 76 1.24 -7.83 -0.91
N THR A 77 1.20 -7.40 0.36
CA THR A 77 0.93 -6.01 0.71
C THR A 77 1.99 -5.08 0.12
N ASN A 78 3.27 -5.47 0.21
CA ASN A 78 4.38 -4.71 -0.34
C ASN A 78 4.24 -4.56 -1.86
N MET A 79 3.92 -5.63 -2.57
CA MET A 79 3.68 -5.57 -4.01
C MET A 79 2.49 -4.67 -4.36
N CYS A 80 1.40 -4.80 -3.64
CA CYS A 80 0.20 -3.99 -3.87
C CYS A 80 0.42 -2.52 -3.53
N TYR A 81 1.27 -2.22 -2.56
CA TYR A 81 1.61 -0.84 -2.24
C TYR A 81 2.25 -0.14 -3.45
N GLN A 82 3.13 -0.83 -4.15
CA GLN A 82 3.81 -0.29 -5.33
C GLN A 82 2.93 -0.34 -6.58
N LEU A 83 2.29 -1.48 -6.83
CA LEU A 83 1.60 -1.74 -8.09
C LEU A 83 0.12 -1.36 -8.10
N GLY A 84 -0.44 -1.15 -6.90
CA GLY A 84 -1.88 -1.08 -6.73
C GLY A 84 -2.49 -2.48 -6.72
N LEU A 85 -3.65 -2.61 -6.10
CA LEU A 85 -4.36 -3.89 -6.05
C LEU A 85 -4.73 -4.37 -7.46
N SER A 86 -5.15 -3.44 -8.32
CA SER A 86 -5.49 -3.77 -9.70
C SER A 86 -4.28 -4.30 -10.47
N GLY A 87 -3.11 -3.65 -10.30
CA GLY A 87 -1.88 -4.10 -10.94
C GLY A 87 -1.44 -5.48 -10.48
N PHE A 88 -1.47 -5.70 -9.16
CA PHE A 88 -1.13 -7.00 -8.59
C PHE A 88 -2.08 -8.10 -9.08
N SER A 89 -3.37 -7.78 -9.24
CA SER A 89 -4.39 -8.73 -9.67
C SER A 89 -4.12 -9.28 -11.07
N LYS A 90 -3.32 -8.60 -11.87
CA LYS A 90 -2.96 -9.05 -13.22
C LYS A 90 -1.91 -10.17 -13.22
N PHE A 91 -1.24 -10.36 -12.09
CA PHE A 91 -0.25 -11.43 -11.90
C PHE A 91 -0.97 -12.78 -11.67
N LYS A 92 -1.68 -13.25 -12.68
CA LYS A 92 -2.60 -14.39 -12.52
C LYS A 92 -1.93 -15.69 -12.07
N LYS A 93 -0.77 -15.99 -12.62
CA LYS A 93 -0.04 -17.21 -12.24
C LYS A 93 0.51 -17.09 -10.82
N THR A 94 1.09 -15.94 -10.48
CA THR A 94 1.57 -15.69 -9.13
C THR A 94 0.45 -15.84 -8.11
N ASN A 95 -0.71 -15.24 -8.40
CA ASN A 95 -1.87 -15.32 -7.52
C ASN A 95 -2.35 -16.76 -7.35
N TYR A 96 -2.36 -17.54 -8.41
CA TYR A 96 -2.72 -18.95 -8.36
C TYR A 96 -1.77 -19.72 -7.45
N TYR A 97 -0.46 -19.50 -7.60
CA TYR A 97 0.54 -20.19 -6.77
C TYR A 97 0.46 -19.76 -5.30
N LEU A 98 0.16 -18.50 -5.02
CA LEU A 98 -0.03 -18.03 -3.65
C LEU A 98 -1.28 -18.66 -3.02
N GLU A 99 -2.37 -18.72 -3.76
CA GLU A 99 -3.61 -19.34 -3.29
C GLU A 99 -3.42 -20.81 -2.98
N THR A 100 -2.64 -21.52 -3.78
CA THR A 100 -2.40 -22.96 -3.63
C THR A 100 -1.17 -23.29 -2.81
N GLU A 101 -0.59 -22.29 -2.15
CA GLU A 101 0.56 -22.43 -1.25
C GLU A 101 1.82 -22.98 -1.95
N GLN A 102 1.97 -22.69 -3.23
CA GLN A 102 3.14 -23.07 -4.02
C GLN A 102 4.11 -21.88 -4.06
N TYR A 103 4.79 -21.65 -2.96
CA TYR A 103 5.58 -20.42 -2.76
C TYR A 103 6.85 -20.37 -3.58
N GLU A 104 7.48 -21.50 -3.88
CA GLU A 104 8.64 -21.53 -4.76
C GLU A 104 8.24 -21.12 -6.18
N GLU A 105 7.16 -21.69 -6.68
CA GLU A 105 6.63 -21.35 -8.01
C GLU A 105 6.22 -19.87 -8.07
N ALA A 106 5.60 -19.36 -7.00
CA ALA A 106 5.23 -17.95 -6.91
C ALA A 106 6.47 -17.06 -6.97
N SER A 107 7.52 -17.44 -6.26
CA SER A 107 8.80 -16.72 -6.25
C SER A 107 9.38 -16.63 -7.67
N LEU A 108 9.42 -17.75 -8.39
CA LEU A 108 9.96 -17.80 -9.76
C LEU A 108 9.12 -16.97 -10.73
N GLU A 109 7.79 -17.03 -10.60
CA GLU A 109 6.89 -16.24 -11.45
C GLU A 109 7.09 -14.75 -11.24
N CYS A 110 7.28 -14.32 -10.00
CA CYS A 110 7.56 -12.92 -9.69
C CYS A 110 8.82 -12.44 -10.40
N LEU A 111 9.87 -13.24 -10.39
CA LEU A 111 11.14 -12.89 -11.02
C LEU A 111 11.05 -12.86 -12.56
N ASP A 112 10.10 -13.58 -13.14
CA ASP A 112 9.90 -13.64 -14.59
C ASP A 112 8.86 -12.62 -15.06
N SER A 113 8.81 -11.46 -14.43
CA SER A 113 7.81 -10.45 -14.73
C SER A 113 8.46 -9.14 -15.19
N LEU A 114 7.66 -8.30 -15.85
CA LEU A 114 8.10 -6.94 -16.22
C LEU A 114 8.41 -6.15 -14.96
N TRP A 115 7.63 -6.34 -13.89
CA TRP A 115 7.87 -5.72 -12.60
C TRP A 115 9.29 -6.00 -12.09
N ALA A 116 9.76 -7.25 -12.18
CA ALA A 116 11.11 -7.61 -11.75
C ALA A 116 12.18 -6.90 -12.60
N LYS A 117 11.90 -6.67 -13.88
CA LYS A 117 12.83 -5.94 -14.74
C LYS A 117 12.90 -4.47 -14.41
N GLN A 118 11.79 -3.88 -14.01
CA GLN A 118 11.69 -2.45 -13.65
C GLN A 118 12.21 -2.15 -12.25
N THR A 119 11.99 -3.07 -11.29
CA THR A 119 12.41 -2.91 -9.90
C THR A 119 13.11 -4.19 -9.41
N PRO A 120 14.32 -4.48 -9.93
CA PRO A 120 14.97 -5.78 -9.67
C PRO A 120 15.31 -6.02 -8.20
N ASN A 121 15.74 -5.01 -7.47
CA ASN A 121 16.11 -5.20 -6.07
C ASN A 121 14.90 -5.54 -5.20
N ARG A 122 13.80 -4.84 -5.39
CA ARG A 122 12.57 -5.10 -4.66
C ARG A 122 11.99 -6.46 -5.00
N ALA A 123 11.98 -6.80 -6.29
CA ALA A 123 11.50 -8.11 -6.75
C ALA A 123 12.35 -9.24 -6.19
N LYS A 124 13.66 -9.06 -6.15
CA LYS A 124 14.58 -10.04 -5.56
C LYS A 124 14.28 -10.25 -4.08
N ASP A 125 14.18 -9.17 -3.33
CA ASP A 125 13.90 -9.24 -1.88
C ASP A 125 12.60 -9.98 -1.59
N LEU A 126 11.54 -9.62 -2.30
CA LEU A 126 10.23 -10.22 -2.07
C LEU A 126 10.18 -11.68 -2.55
N SER A 127 10.83 -11.99 -3.66
CA SER A 127 10.90 -13.35 -4.17
C SER A 127 11.69 -14.27 -3.23
N GLU A 128 12.79 -13.79 -2.68
CA GLU A 128 13.58 -14.55 -1.70
C GLU A 128 12.76 -14.85 -0.43
N GLN A 129 11.94 -13.90 0.01
CA GLN A 129 11.06 -14.11 1.15
C GLN A 129 10.05 -15.22 0.87
N LEU A 130 9.42 -15.22 -0.31
CA LEU A 130 8.51 -16.29 -0.70
C LEU A 130 9.22 -17.63 -0.78
N ALA A 131 10.40 -17.66 -1.40
CA ALA A 131 11.19 -18.88 -1.53
C ALA A 131 11.58 -19.47 -0.17
N SER A 132 11.76 -18.62 0.85
CA SER A 132 12.11 -19.09 2.20
C SER A 132 11.03 -19.97 2.84
N LEU A 133 9.82 -19.91 2.33
CA LEU A 133 8.69 -20.74 2.81
C LEU A 133 8.58 -22.06 2.07
N ALA A 134 9.35 -22.23 0.99
CA ALA A 134 9.33 -23.44 0.19
C ALA A 134 10.13 -24.52 0.89
N ASN A 135 9.45 -25.50 1.45
CA ASN A 135 10.06 -26.69 2.05
C ASN A 135 9.01 -27.72 2.37
#